data_e2af05a65a0bb07462f0db5444fdce71
#
_entry.id   e2af05a65a0bb07462f0db5444fdce71
#
_cell.length_a   1.000
_cell.length_b   1.000
_cell.length_c   1.000
_cell.angle_alpha   90.00
_cell.angle_beta   90.00
_cell.angle_gamma   90.00
#
_symmetry.space_group_name_H-M   'P 1'
#
loop_
_entity.id
_entity.type
_entity.pdbx_description
1 polymer ?
#
loop_
_entity_poly.entity_id
_entity_poly.type
_entity_poly.pdbx_seq_one_letter_code
_entity_poly.pdbx_strand_id
1 'polypeptide(L)'
;MRKKMRLLVLFICLTTKYALSSPVMTRQDLFKQAHRDVLCANLINFNDFYYSMEEPKNITGIPADMTVHWKTGKVFYTLISDEMKMSLQVLHPSGETETIKVAGLGQSTTVDNLNDIVYLATDNGIYKYKDDGSIELYTALGEDVMYITVSNDGNTMYIATWPQNRVHKITNDGQKQDTFPPIPNGHGLTIDTRNNIFFSATKTSYVLKADQSVPIKIKGLPSERMTGVFVSRSDEIFAMDENSNLYSIDAENASAKHLGNFNVSGVNTFALDSADNVLIGVKNGILKFLAYEKNPCSDYEK
;
A
#
# COMPACT_ATOMS: atom_id res chain seq x y z
N MET A 1 -61.57 18.05 51.36
CA MET A 1 -60.16 17.57 51.28
C MET A 1 -59.95 16.30 50.43
N ARG A 2 -60.90 15.35 50.24
CA ARG A 2 -60.70 14.09 49.48
C ARG A 2 -60.62 14.22 47.95
N LYS A 3 -61.16 15.25 47.30
CA LYS A 3 -61.10 15.40 45.83
C LYS A 3 -59.78 15.94 45.29
N LYS A 4 -59.01 16.74 46.04
CA LYS A 4 -57.72 17.27 45.63
C LYS A 4 -56.60 16.21 45.69
N MET A 5 -56.73 15.21 46.56
CA MET A 5 -55.72 14.17 46.73
C MET A 5 -55.75 13.12 45.59
N ARG A 6 -56.95 12.88 44.96
CA ARG A 6 -57.04 11.95 43.83
C ARG A 6 -56.44 12.52 42.52
N LEU A 7 -56.45 13.82 42.33
CA LEU A 7 -55.87 14.48 41.17
C LEU A 7 -54.32 14.48 41.23
N LEU A 8 -53.74 14.59 42.42
CA LEU A 8 -52.31 14.57 42.61
C LEU A 8 -51.67 13.18 42.34
N VAL A 9 -52.39 12.12 42.74
CA VAL A 9 -51.92 10.74 42.51
C VAL A 9 -52.01 10.34 41.02
N LEU A 10 -52.99 10.88 40.29
CA LEU A 10 -53.11 10.64 38.83
C LEU A 10 -52.00 11.36 38.05
N PHE A 11 -51.56 12.55 38.49
CA PHE A 11 -50.48 13.29 37.86
C PHE A 11 -49.12 12.63 38.07
N ILE A 12 -48.87 12.08 39.26
CA ILE A 12 -47.60 11.34 39.57
C ILE A 12 -47.55 10.02 38.78
N CYS A 13 -48.65 9.31 38.56
CA CYS A 13 -48.67 8.10 37.74
C CYS A 13 -48.51 8.40 36.24
N LEU A 14 -48.91 9.57 35.74
CA LEU A 14 -48.74 9.93 34.31
C LEU A 14 -47.31 10.42 34.04
N THR A 15 -46.65 11.08 34.98
CA THR A 15 -45.22 11.50 34.79
C THR A 15 -44.24 10.35 34.93
N THR A 16 -44.54 9.31 35.70
CA THR A 16 -43.67 8.14 35.82
C THR A 16 -43.78 7.17 34.61
N LYS A 17 -44.86 7.24 33.82
CA LYS A 17 -44.99 6.42 32.58
C LYS A 17 -44.18 6.98 31.39
N TYR A 18 -43.80 8.26 31.41
CA TYR A 18 -42.99 8.88 30.35
C TYR A 18 -41.48 8.85 30.64
N ALA A 19 -41.06 8.45 31.83
CA ALA A 19 -39.65 8.42 32.23
C ALA A 19 -38.96 7.05 32.05
N LEU A 20 -39.63 6.06 31.42
CA LEU A 20 -39.12 4.68 31.40
C LEU A 20 -39.11 4.04 30.01
N SER A 21 -38.75 4.80 28.98
CA SER A 21 -38.55 4.19 27.65
C SER A 21 -37.35 4.71 26.88
N SER A 22 -36.29 5.07 27.55
CA SER A 22 -34.99 5.02 26.86
C SER A 22 -34.60 3.56 26.76
N PRO A 23 -34.42 3.00 25.56
CA PRO A 23 -33.97 1.62 25.42
C PRO A 23 -32.66 1.49 26.18
N VAL A 24 -32.63 0.58 27.15
CA VAL A 24 -31.38 0.25 27.88
C VAL A 24 -30.45 -0.35 26.83
N MET A 25 -29.44 0.40 26.41
CA MET A 25 -28.44 -0.09 25.47
C MET A 25 -27.78 -1.33 26.06
N THR A 26 -27.74 -2.40 25.26
CA THR A 26 -27.02 -3.62 25.64
C THR A 26 -25.51 -3.33 25.68
N ARG A 27 -24.77 -4.16 26.39
CA ARG A 27 -23.30 -4.07 26.40
C ARG A 27 -22.72 -4.18 24.98
N GLN A 28 -23.40 -4.93 24.11
CA GLN A 28 -23.04 -5.07 22.71
C GLN A 28 -23.27 -3.79 21.90
N ASP A 29 -24.37 -3.07 22.18
CA ASP A 29 -24.68 -1.80 21.51
C ASP A 29 -23.72 -0.71 21.94
N LEU A 30 -23.39 -0.63 23.24
CA LEU A 30 -22.37 0.28 23.76
C LEU A 30 -21.00 0.03 23.14
N PHE A 31 -20.61 -1.23 22.96
CA PHE A 31 -19.33 -1.60 22.33
C PHE A 31 -19.30 -1.21 20.85
N LYS A 32 -20.38 -1.48 20.10
CA LYS A 32 -20.52 -1.07 18.69
C LYS A 32 -20.48 0.43 18.54
N GLN A 33 -21.17 1.16 19.42
CA GLN A 33 -21.16 2.62 19.39
C GLN A 33 -19.77 3.18 19.69
N ALA A 34 -19.08 2.72 20.72
CA ALA A 34 -17.74 3.15 21.06
C ALA A 34 -16.73 2.88 19.91
N HIS A 35 -16.82 1.71 19.26
CA HIS A 35 -15.99 1.39 18.10
C HIS A 35 -16.26 2.35 16.93
N ARG A 36 -17.52 2.64 16.65
CA ARG A 36 -17.94 3.57 15.61
C ARG A 36 -17.54 5.01 15.92
N ASP A 37 -17.66 5.46 17.17
CA ASP A 37 -17.25 6.80 17.59
C ASP A 37 -15.74 7.02 17.36
N VAL A 38 -14.90 6.02 17.64
CA VAL A 38 -13.46 6.07 17.37
C VAL A 38 -13.19 6.12 15.86
N LEU A 39 -13.87 5.32 15.06
CA LEU A 39 -13.75 5.32 13.61
C LEU A 39 -14.11 6.69 13.04
N CYS A 40 -15.23 7.27 13.45
CA CYS A 40 -15.72 8.54 12.91
C CYS A 40 -14.89 9.75 13.34
N ALA A 41 -14.29 9.70 14.53
CA ALA A 41 -13.40 10.76 15.00
C ALA A 41 -12.08 10.89 14.22
N ASN A 42 -11.64 9.79 13.59
CA ASN A 42 -10.36 9.70 12.88
C ASN A 42 -10.51 9.48 11.36
N LEU A 43 -11.71 9.73 10.83
CA LEU A 43 -11.99 9.54 9.41
C LEU A 43 -11.27 10.62 8.58
N ILE A 44 -10.49 10.17 7.61
CA ILE A 44 -9.84 11.05 6.63
C ILE A 44 -10.69 11.04 5.36
N ASN A 45 -10.92 12.21 4.76
CA ASN A 45 -11.70 12.33 3.53
C ASN A 45 -10.92 13.11 2.47
N PHE A 46 -10.65 12.47 1.35
CA PHE A 46 -10.16 13.10 0.12
C PHE A 46 -10.37 12.18 -1.09
N ASN A 47 -10.37 12.76 -2.31
CA ASN A 47 -10.49 12.03 -3.58
C ASN A 47 -11.75 11.15 -3.65
N ASP A 48 -12.88 11.67 -3.14
CA ASP A 48 -14.18 10.97 -3.10
C ASP A 48 -14.21 9.68 -2.25
N PHE A 49 -13.12 9.38 -1.53
CA PHE A 49 -13.02 8.28 -0.58
C PHE A 49 -12.92 8.77 0.85
N TYR A 50 -13.39 7.93 1.75
CA TYR A 50 -13.19 8.06 3.19
C TYR A 50 -12.24 6.97 3.64
N TYR A 51 -11.29 7.31 4.50
CA TYR A 51 -10.28 6.38 5.00
C TYR A 51 -10.32 6.30 6.51
N SER A 52 -10.32 5.08 7.06
CA SER A 52 -10.11 4.86 8.49
C SER A 52 -8.88 4.00 8.73
N MET A 53 -8.04 4.39 9.67
CA MET A 53 -6.86 3.62 10.04
C MET A 53 -7.26 2.41 10.90
N GLU A 54 -6.81 1.22 10.49
CA GLU A 54 -6.84 0.01 11.35
C GLU A 54 -5.75 0.08 12.42
N GLU A 55 -5.79 -0.85 13.37
CA GLU A 55 -4.73 -1.01 14.37
C GLU A 55 -3.37 -1.23 13.66
N PRO A 56 -2.37 -0.39 13.93
CA PRO A 56 -1.07 -0.49 13.29
C PRO A 56 -0.40 -1.84 13.55
N LYS A 57 0.18 -2.42 12.50
CA LYS A 57 1.00 -3.62 12.64
C LYS A 57 2.41 -3.24 13.06
N ASN A 58 2.78 -3.61 14.28
CA ASN A 58 4.13 -3.37 14.79
C ASN A 58 5.13 -4.33 14.15
N ILE A 59 6.23 -3.79 13.67
CA ILE A 59 7.40 -4.51 13.17
C ILE A 59 8.66 -3.88 13.77
N THR A 60 9.81 -4.55 13.69
CA THR A 60 11.07 -3.95 14.18
C THR A 60 11.98 -3.62 13.01
N GLY A 61 12.13 -2.33 12.69
CA GLY A 61 12.94 -1.83 11.56
C GLY A 61 12.15 -0.93 10.62
N ILE A 62 12.68 -0.72 9.43
CA ILE A 62 12.11 0.15 8.39
C ILE A 62 11.61 -0.73 7.24
N PRO A 63 10.29 -0.80 6.99
CA PRO A 63 9.76 -1.47 5.80
C PRO A 63 10.04 -0.60 4.57
N ALA A 64 10.49 -1.22 3.50
CA ALA A 64 10.72 -0.61 2.20
C ALA A 64 10.20 -1.53 1.10
N ASP A 65 10.01 -0.98 -0.09
CA ASP A 65 9.64 -1.71 -1.31
C ASP A 65 8.51 -2.73 -1.11
N MET A 66 7.37 -2.22 -0.64
CA MET A 66 6.22 -3.04 -0.30
C MET A 66 5.36 -3.36 -1.53
N THR A 67 4.95 -4.61 -1.68
CA THR A 67 4.04 -5.07 -2.74
C THR A 67 2.98 -6.02 -2.18
N VAL A 68 1.82 -6.10 -2.83
CA VAL A 68 0.69 -6.91 -2.36
C VAL A 68 0.33 -7.98 -3.40
N HIS A 69 0.27 -9.22 -2.97
CA HIS A 69 -0.30 -10.30 -3.74
C HIS A 69 -1.82 -10.30 -3.57
N TRP A 70 -2.53 -9.78 -4.57
CA TRP A 70 -3.96 -9.47 -4.45
C TRP A 70 -4.84 -10.69 -4.16
N LYS A 71 -4.51 -11.84 -4.70
CA LYS A 71 -5.28 -13.08 -4.50
C LYS A 71 -5.23 -13.59 -3.06
N THR A 72 -4.07 -13.52 -2.43
CA THR A 72 -3.87 -14.06 -1.07
C THR A 72 -3.92 -12.98 0.01
N GLY A 73 -3.83 -11.69 -0.36
CA GLY A 73 -3.70 -10.57 0.57
C GLY A 73 -2.37 -10.54 1.33
N LYS A 74 -1.40 -11.38 0.96
CA LYS A 74 -0.04 -11.34 1.53
C LYS A 74 0.67 -10.06 1.08
N VAL A 75 1.37 -9.42 2.01
CA VAL A 75 2.19 -8.24 1.74
C VAL A 75 3.65 -8.64 1.83
N PHE A 76 4.39 -8.45 0.74
CA PHE A 76 5.83 -8.68 0.67
C PHE A 76 6.56 -7.36 0.80
N TYR A 77 7.64 -7.32 1.55
CA TYR A 77 8.43 -6.09 1.74
C TYR A 77 9.86 -6.38 2.13
N THR A 78 10.72 -5.42 1.89
CA THR A 78 12.08 -5.41 2.41
C THR A 78 12.09 -4.79 3.80
N LEU A 79 12.64 -5.48 4.78
CA LEU A 79 12.87 -4.94 6.11
C LEU A 79 14.33 -4.52 6.26
N ILE A 80 14.55 -3.27 6.60
CA ILE A 80 15.86 -2.72 6.94
C ILE A 80 15.94 -2.65 8.46
N SER A 81 16.80 -3.46 9.06
CA SER A 81 17.01 -3.47 10.52
C SER A 81 17.76 -2.21 11.00
N ASP A 82 17.79 -1.97 12.31
CA ASP A 82 18.57 -0.88 12.90
C ASP A 82 20.11 -1.05 12.63
N GLU A 83 20.57 -2.27 12.34
CA GLU A 83 21.94 -2.57 11.93
C GLU A 83 22.16 -2.39 10.41
N MET A 84 21.20 -1.82 9.70
CA MET A 84 21.21 -1.63 8.24
C MET A 84 21.29 -2.94 7.44
N LYS A 85 20.89 -4.06 8.03
CA LYS A 85 20.77 -5.34 7.32
C LYS A 85 19.40 -5.41 6.64
N MET A 86 19.37 -5.86 5.40
CA MET A 86 18.17 -6.04 4.62
C MET A 86 17.74 -7.51 4.60
N SER A 87 16.44 -7.73 4.72
CA SER A 87 15.81 -9.06 4.62
C SER A 87 14.42 -8.95 4.00
N LEU A 88 14.01 -9.95 3.25
CA LEU A 88 12.65 -10.03 2.72
C LEU A 88 11.70 -10.61 3.77
N GLN A 89 10.53 -10.01 3.86
CA GLN A 89 9.50 -10.38 4.79
C GLN A 89 8.17 -10.60 4.07
N VAL A 90 7.33 -11.43 4.65
CA VAL A 90 5.92 -11.54 4.29
C VAL A 90 5.05 -11.25 5.51
N LEU A 91 4.08 -10.35 5.34
CA LEU A 91 3.00 -10.11 6.30
C LEU A 91 1.77 -10.87 5.78
N HIS A 92 1.30 -11.83 6.56
CA HIS A 92 0.11 -12.60 6.27
C HIS A 92 -1.18 -11.83 6.61
N PRO A 93 -2.32 -12.14 6.00
CA PRO A 93 -3.62 -11.54 6.36
C PRO A 93 -4.00 -11.77 7.83
N SER A 94 -3.49 -12.84 8.46
CA SER A 94 -3.62 -13.09 9.91
C SER A 94 -2.93 -12.02 10.78
N GLY A 95 -2.05 -11.20 10.16
CA GLY A 95 -1.20 -10.24 10.84
C GLY A 95 0.13 -10.82 11.33
N GLU A 96 0.44 -12.06 11.06
CA GLU A 96 1.76 -12.65 11.33
C GLU A 96 2.78 -12.20 10.30
N THR A 97 4.03 -11.99 10.74
CA THR A 97 5.16 -11.69 9.86
C THR A 97 6.14 -12.85 9.86
N GLU A 98 6.68 -13.16 8.69
CA GLU A 98 7.67 -14.21 8.50
C GLU A 98 8.85 -13.70 7.67
N THR A 99 10.07 -14.04 8.09
CA THR A 99 11.27 -13.78 7.29
C THR A 99 11.43 -14.82 6.20
N ILE A 100 11.50 -14.35 4.96
CA ILE A 100 11.72 -15.22 3.79
C ILE A 100 13.20 -15.61 3.74
N LYS A 101 13.48 -16.91 3.84
CA LYS A 101 14.85 -17.45 3.82
C LYS A 101 15.33 -17.59 2.38
N VAL A 102 15.86 -16.54 1.80
CA VAL A 102 16.44 -16.50 0.46
C VAL A 102 17.98 -16.43 0.55
N ALA A 103 18.66 -16.89 -0.51
CA ALA A 103 20.11 -16.72 -0.60
C ALA A 103 20.45 -15.26 -0.92
N GLY A 104 21.37 -14.69 -0.14
CA GLY A 104 21.79 -13.28 -0.24
C GLY A 104 20.96 -12.32 0.60
N LEU A 105 21.22 -11.03 0.43
CA LEU A 105 20.49 -9.95 1.06
C LEU A 105 19.21 -9.65 0.26
N GLY A 106 18.06 -9.67 0.91
CA GLY A 106 16.79 -9.32 0.26
C GLY A 106 16.69 -7.83 -0.01
N GLN A 107 16.38 -7.41 -1.23
CA GLN A 107 16.41 -6.01 -1.64
C GLN A 107 15.09 -5.48 -2.16
N SER A 108 14.36 -6.27 -2.95
CA SER A 108 13.12 -5.80 -3.60
C SER A 108 12.18 -6.96 -3.88
N THR A 109 10.90 -6.65 -4.06
CA THR A 109 9.88 -7.64 -4.41
C THR A 109 8.97 -7.10 -5.51
N THR A 110 8.43 -8.01 -6.33
CA THR A 110 7.33 -7.67 -7.24
C THR A 110 6.37 -8.83 -7.37
N VAL A 111 5.12 -8.53 -7.67
CA VAL A 111 4.07 -9.53 -7.87
C VAL A 111 3.52 -9.41 -9.28
N ASP A 112 3.59 -10.50 -10.01
CA ASP A 112 2.79 -10.72 -11.21
C ASP A 112 1.40 -11.19 -10.75
N ASN A 113 0.51 -10.22 -10.53
CA ASN A 113 -0.84 -10.50 -10.04
C ASN A 113 -1.74 -11.18 -11.09
N LEU A 114 -1.34 -11.20 -12.36
CA LEU A 114 -2.07 -11.92 -13.41
C LEU A 114 -1.79 -13.43 -13.34
N ASN A 115 -0.52 -13.80 -13.13
CA ASN A 115 -0.07 -15.19 -13.11
C ASN A 115 0.11 -15.73 -11.68
N ASP A 116 -0.23 -14.96 -10.64
CA ASP A 116 -0.06 -15.34 -9.23
C ASP A 116 1.40 -15.68 -8.84
N ILE A 117 2.38 -14.96 -9.40
CA ILE A 117 3.80 -15.24 -9.16
C ILE A 117 4.42 -14.08 -8.36
N VAL A 118 5.12 -14.41 -7.28
CA VAL A 118 5.92 -13.46 -6.51
C VAL A 118 7.39 -13.64 -6.84
N TYR A 119 8.05 -12.56 -7.21
CA TYR A 119 9.48 -12.52 -7.46
C TYR A 119 10.20 -11.76 -6.35
N LEU A 120 11.34 -12.30 -5.94
CA LEU A 120 12.18 -11.81 -4.85
C LEU A 120 13.55 -11.46 -5.43
N ALA A 121 13.96 -10.20 -5.32
CA ALA A 121 15.27 -9.73 -5.75
C ALA A 121 16.23 -9.68 -4.57
N THR A 122 17.47 -10.12 -4.81
CA THR A 122 18.55 -10.16 -3.82
C THR A 122 19.86 -9.65 -4.43
N ASP A 123 20.90 -9.50 -3.61
CA ASP A 123 22.27 -9.25 -4.06
C ASP A 123 22.92 -10.48 -4.76
N ASN A 124 22.18 -11.56 -4.97
CA ASN A 124 22.65 -12.79 -5.60
C ASN A 124 21.66 -13.36 -6.63
N GLY A 125 20.78 -12.53 -7.18
CA GLY A 125 19.85 -12.92 -8.23
C GLY A 125 18.38 -12.79 -7.84
N ILE A 126 17.52 -13.40 -8.66
CA ILE A 126 16.06 -13.33 -8.55
C ILE A 126 15.50 -14.72 -8.31
N TYR A 127 14.57 -14.81 -7.36
CA TYR A 127 13.92 -16.03 -6.93
C TYR A 127 12.40 -15.93 -7.10
N LYS A 128 11.75 -17.05 -7.32
CA LYS A 128 10.28 -17.19 -7.23
C LYS A 128 9.90 -17.70 -5.84
N TYR A 129 8.93 -17.05 -5.22
CA TYR A 129 8.29 -17.52 -4.00
C TYR A 129 7.03 -18.29 -4.36
N LYS A 130 6.88 -19.50 -3.84
CA LYS A 130 5.73 -20.38 -4.06
C LYS A 130 4.71 -20.29 -2.92
N ASP A 131 3.50 -20.71 -3.17
CA ASP A 131 2.40 -20.70 -2.19
C ASP A 131 2.68 -21.50 -0.92
N ASP A 132 3.48 -22.57 -1.04
CA ASP A 132 3.93 -23.41 0.08
C ASP A 132 5.09 -22.78 0.88
N GLY A 133 5.52 -21.58 0.52
CA GLY A 133 6.63 -20.87 1.15
C GLY A 133 8.01 -21.31 0.62
N SER A 134 8.08 -22.26 -0.28
CA SER A 134 9.35 -22.65 -0.91
C SER A 134 9.83 -21.59 -1.91
N ILE A 135 11.14 -21.58 -2.14
CA ILE A 135 11.81 -20.59 -2.97
C ILE A 135 12.68 -21.32 -3.99
N GLU A 136 12.63 -20.87 -5.24
CA GLU A 136 13.50 -21.38 -6.30
C GLU A 136 14.21 -20.23 -7.01
N LEU A 137 15.47 -20.46 -7.39
CA LEU A 137 16.21 -19.53 -8.24
C LEU A 137 15.51 -19.43 -9.59
N TYR A 138 15.27 -18.19 -10.04
CA TYR A 138 14.63 -17.94 -11.34
C TYR A 138 15.65 -17.48 -12.39
N THR A 139 16.39 -16.39 -12.11
CA THR A 139 17.33 -15.82 -13.08
C THR A 139 18.34 -14.88 -12.42
N ALA A 140 19.24 -14.27 -13.21
CA ALA A 140 20.22 -13.26 -12.82
C ALA A 140 21.13 -13.70 -11.66
N LEU A 141 21.50 -14.98 -11.59
CA LEU A 141 22.40 -15.50 -10.57
C LEU A 141 23.71 -14.74 -10.55
N GLY A 142 24.11 -14.26 -9.37
CA GLY A 142 25.32 -13.46 -9.15
C GLY A 142 25.16 -11.95 -9.45
N GLU A 143 23.97 -11.51 -9.85
CA GLU A 143 23.66 -10.09 -10.02
C GLU A 143 23.10 -9.50 -8.70
N ASP A 144 23.57 -8.31 -8.38
CA ASP A 144 23.05 -7.52 -7.24
C ASP A 144 21.84 -6.70 -7.70
N VAL A 145 20.62 -7.23 -7.47
CA VAL A 145 19.37 -6.69 -8.00
C VAL A 145 18.66 -5.82 -6.97
N MET A 146 18.76 -4.50 -7.12
CA MET A 146 18.19 -3.50 -6.20
C MET A 146 16.69 -3.26 -6.38
N TYR A 147 16.20 -3.31 -7.63
CA TYR A 147 14.79 -3.08 -7.95
C TYR A 147 14.34 -4.04 -9.04
N ILE A 148 13.07 -4.43 -8.96
CA ILE A 148 12.47 -5.38 -9.90
C ILE A 148 11.02 -4.98 -10.18
N THR A 149 10.60 -5.09 -11.44
CA THR A 149 9.19 -5.02 -11.83
C THR A 149 8.93 -5.96 -13.00
N VAL A 150 7.70 -6.43 -13.15
CA VAL A 150 7.29 -7.36 -14.21
C VAL A 150 6.17 -6.73 -15.03
N SER A 151 6.21 -6.94 -16.36
CA SER A 151 5.15 -6.48 -17.27
C SER A 151 3.81 -7.15 -16.94
N ASN A 152 2.72 -6.49 -17.32
CA ASN A 152 1.37 -6.96 -17.01
C ASN A 152 1.06 -8.33 -17.62
N ASP A 153 1.71 -8.71 -18.71
CA ASP A 153 1.58 -10.04 -19.34
C ASP A 153 2.52 -11.11 -18.75
N GLY A 154 3.35 -10.74 -17.76
CA GLY A 154 4.33 -11.60 -17.11
C GLY A 154 5.54 -11.99 -17.98
N ASN A 155 5.59 -11.56 -19.26
CA ASN A 155 6.60 -12.02 -20.22
C ASN A 155 7.91 -11.23 -20.17
N THR A 156 7.89 -10.05 -19.56
CA THR A 156 9.04 -9.16 -19.49
C THR A 156 9.26 -8.69 -18.06
N MET A 157 10.48 -8.78 -17.61
CA MET A 157 10.90 -8.24 -16.31
C MET A 157 11.92 -7.14 -16.54
N TYR A 158 11.86 -6.08 -15.74
CA TYR A 158 12.87 -5.04 -15.68
C TYR A 158 13.51 -5.05 -14.31
N ILE A 159 14.83 -5.02 -14.28
CA ILE A 159 15.63 -5.00 -13.06
C ILE A 159 16.60 -3.85 -13.08
N ALA A 160 16.92 -3.29 -11.91
CA ALA A 160 18.02 -2.35 -11.75
C ALA A 160 19.10 -2.96 -10.87
N THR A 161 20.34 -3.00 -11.36
CA THR A 161 21.46 -3.67 -10.69
C THR A 161 22.43 -2.65 -10.05
N TRP A 162 22.90 -2.96 -8.85
CA TRP A 162 23.91 -2.20 -8.13
C TRP A 162 25.30 -2.35 -8.80
N PRO A 163 26.21 -1.35 -8.72
CA PRO A 163 26.03 -0.07 -7.98
C PRO A 163 25.45 1.07 -8.83
N GLN A 164 25.30 0.94 -10.13
CA GLN A 164 24.88 2.03 -11.02
C GLN A 164 23.37 2.14 -11.20
N ASN A 165 22.58 1.22 -10.62
CA ASN A 165 21.16 1.05 -10.89
C ASN A 165 20.86 0.96 -12.40
N ARG A 166 21.76 0.30 -13.13
CA ARG A 166 21.61 0.07 -14.56
C ARG A 166 20.43 -0.84 -14.79
N VAL A 167 19.54 -0.41 -15.68
CA VAL A 167 18.33 -1.18 -15.97
C VAL A 167 18.60 -2.21 -17.05
N HIS A 168 18.15 -3.42 -16.79
CA HIS A 168 18.16 -4.55 -17.73
C HIS A 168 16.75 -5.01 -17.98
N LYS A 169 16.53 -5.51 -19.21
CA LYS A 169 15.30 -6.18 -19.62
C LYS A 169 15.56 -7.67 -19.69
N ILE A 170 14.74 -8.45 -18.99
CA ILE A 170 14.78 -9.91 -18.97
C ILE A 170 13.56 -10.44 -19.71
N THR A 171 13.77 -11.37 -20.62
CA THR A 171 12.73 -11.98 -21.46
C THR A 171 12.97 -13.48 -21.58
N ASN A 172 12.08 -14.17 -22.31
CA ASN A 172 12.19 -15.59 -22.59
C ASN A 172 12.29 -16.43 -21.30
N ASP A 173 11.34 -16.19 -20.38
CA ASP A 173 11.27 -16.84 -19.06
C ASP A 173 12.62 -16.83 -18.30
N GLY A 174 13.22 -15.64 -18.21
CA GLY A 174 14.47 -15.45 -17.48
C GLY A 174 15.76 -15.81 -18.23
N GLN A 175 15.68 -16.37 -19.43
CA GLN A 175 16.84 -16.88 -20.16
C GLN A 175 17.65 -15.81 -20.89
N LYS A 176 17.03 -14.65 -21.19
CA LYS A 176 17.68 -13.58 -21.94
C LYS A 176 17.66 -12.28 -21.16
N GLN A 177 18.83 -11.73 -20.90
CA GLN A 177 19.02 -10.45 -20.25
C GLN A 177 19.76 -9.48 -21.18
N ASP A 178 19.13 -8.35 -21.48
CA ASP A 178 19.69 -7.29 -22.30
C ASP A 178 19.77 -6.00 -21.46
N THR A 179 20.80 -5.18 -21.64
CA THR A 179 20.82 -3.81 -21.10
C THR A 179 19.67 -3.01 -21.69
N PHE A 180 19.03 -2.16 -20.88
CA PHE A 180 17.90 -1.33 -21.29
C PHE A 180 18.28 0.16 -21.32
N PRO A 181 18.88 0.67 -22.39
CA PRO A 181 19.43 2.02 -22.48
C PRO A 181 18.44 3.17 -22.26
N PRO A 182 17.11 3.03 -22.55
CA PRO A 182 16.16 4.11 -22.27
C PRO A 182 16.11 4.54 -20.81
N ILE A 183 16.47 3.64 -19.88
CA ILE A 183 16.58 3.96 -18.46
C ILE A 183 18.00 3.63 -18.01
N PRO A 184 18.96 4.57 -18.12
CA PRO A 184 20.35 4.32 -17.78
C PRO A 184 20.60 4.16 -16.28
N ASN A 185 19.72 4.75 -15.45
CA ASN A 185 19.78 4.73 -13.99
C ASN A 185 18.34 4.85 -13.47
N GLY A 186 17.84 3.84 -12.77
CA GLY A 186 16.46 3.79 -12.31
C GLY A 186 16.32 3.25 -10.89
N HIS A 187 15.55 3.97 -10.06
CA HIS A 187 15.16 3.55 -8.72
C HIS A 187 13.64 3.38 -8.67
N GLY A 188 13.15 2.40 -7.90
CA GLY A 188 11.73 2.22 -7.66
C GLY A 188 10.95 1.98 -8.96
N LEU A 189 11.34 0.95 -9.71
CA LEU A 189 10.70 0.60 -10.97
C LEU A 189 9.28 0.09 -10.73
N THR A 190 8.32 0.64 -11.49
CA THR A 190 6.91 0.18 -11.51
C THR A 190 6.40 0.23 -12.94
N ILE A 191 5.52 -0.69 -13.31
CA ILE A 191 4.96 -0.78 -14.66
C ILE A 191 3.43 -0.82 -14.60
N ASP A 192 2.75 -0.09 -15.52
CA ASP A 192 1.29 -0.14 -15.65
C ASP A 192 0.84 -1.22 -16.65
N THR A 193 -0.48 -1.40 -16.79
CA THR A 193 -1.05 -2.40 -17.70
C THR A 193 -0.79 -2.11 -19.17
N ARG A 194 -0.41 -0.87 -19.50
CA ARG A 194 -0.01 -0.44 -20.86
C ARG A 194 1.49 -0.57 -21.10
N ASN A 195 2.23 -1.15 -20.16
CA ASN A 195 3.69 -1.29 -20.18
C ASN A 195 4.46 0.05 -20.15
N ASN A 196 3.87 1.13 -19.61
CA ASN A 196 4.64 2.31 -19.28
C ASN A 196 5.44 2.05 -18.01
N ILE A 197 6.71 2.44 -18.00
CA ILE A 197 7.62 2.21 -16.86
C ILE A 197 7.78 3.53 -16.10
N PHE A 198 7.45 3.50 -14.80
CA PHE A 198 7.67 4.61 -13.87
C PHE A 198 8.92 4.34 -13.07
N PHE A 199 9.73 5.37 -12.88
CA PHE A 199 10.96 5.27 -12.11
C PHE A 199 11.41 6.64 -11.59
N SER A 200 12.31 6.64 -10.62
CA SER A 200 12.98 7.85 -10.13
C SER A 200 14.44 7.84 -10.51
N ALA A 201 14.96 8.99 -10.90
CA ALA A 201 16.38 9.24 -11.10
C ALA A 201 16.75 10.61 -10.53
N THR A 202 17.78 10.69 -9.70
CA THR A 202 18.28 11.94 -9.13
C THR A 202 17.14 12.80 -8.50
N LYS A 203 16.29 12.20 -7.67
CA LYS A 203 15.13 12.85 -7.00
C LYS A 203 14.03 13.35 -7.95
N THR A 204 13.99 12.89 -9.17
CA THR A 204 12.98 13.25 -10.14
C THR A 204 12.30 11.98 -10.64
N SER A 205 10.97 12.00 -10.70
CA SER A 205 10.19 10.89 -11.21
C SER A 205 9.91 11.06 -12.70
N TYR A 206 9.97 9.94 -13.40
CA TYR A 206 9.81 9.85 -14.86
C TYR A 206 8.83 8.76 -15.22
N VAL A 207 8.24 8.90 -16.39
CA VAL A 207 7.55 7.83 -17.11
C VAL A 207 8.24 7.60 -18.44
N LEU A 208 8.54 6.34 -18.74
CA LEU A 208 8.91 5.87 -20.08
C LEU A 208 7.69 5.18 -20.67
N LYS A 209 7.09 5.77 -21.71
CA LYS A 209 5.97 5.15 -22.42
C LYS A 209 6.44 3.92 -23.19
N ALA A 210 5.56 2.92 -23.33
CA ALA A 210 5.89 1.62 -23.91
C ALA A 210 6.48 1.70 -25.35
N ASP A 211 6.06 2.68 -26.13
CA ASP A 211 6.46 2.89 -27.53
C ASP A 211 7.59 3.92 -27.69
N GLN A 212 8.14 4.45 -26.58
CA GLN A 212 9.14 5.50 -26.59
C GLN A 212 10.49 5.01 -26.06
N SER A 213 11.53 5.73 -26.44
CA SER A 213 12.90 5.47 -25.97
C SER A 213 13.46 6.59 -25.09
N VAL A 214 12.67 7.65 -24.86
CA VAL A 214 13.07 8.81 -24.06
C VAL A 214 12.09 8.99 -22.93
N PRO A 215 12.54 8.92 -21.67
CA PRO A 215 11.70 9.15 -20.50
C PRO A 215 11.21 10.60 -20.43
N ILE A 216 9.98 10.77 -19.97
CA ILE A 216 9.34 12.07 -19.76
C ILE A 216 9.27 12.34 -18.26
N LYS A 217 9.73 13.53 -17.84
CA LYS A 217 9.58 13.96 -16.44
C LYS A 217 8.11 14.13 -16.10
N ILE A 218 7.68 13.56 -14.96
CA ILE A 218 6.32 13.73 -14.44
C ILE A 218 6.23 15.12 -13.78
N LYS A 219 5.33 15.96 -14.30
CA LYS A 219 5.05 17.30 -13.77
C LYS A 219 4.09 17.21 -12.59
N GLY A 220 4.17 18.15 -11.64
CA GLY A 220 3.24 18.20 -10.50
C GLY A 220 3.61 17.36 -9.30
N LEU A 221 4.62 16.48 -9.40
CA LEU A 221 5.23 15.86 -8.23
C LEU A 221 6.21 16.82 -7.56
N PRO A 222 6.30 16.83 -6.22
CA PRO A 222 7.28 17.63 -5.50
C PRO A 222 8.71 17.17 -5.82
N SER A 223 9.69 18.02 -5.55
CA SER A 223 11.12 17.68 -5.62
C SER A 223 11.61 16.93 -4.37
N GLU A 224 10.71 16.61 -3.47
CA GLU A 224 10.95 15.82 -2.27
C GLU A 224 11.04 14.34 -2.59
N ARG A 225 11.43 13.54 -1.61
CA ARG A 225 11.57 12.10 -1.79
C ARG A 225 10.20 11.46 -2.03
N MET A 226 10.00 10.92 -3.22
CA MET A 226 8.90 10.00 -3.49
C MET A 226 9.25 8.63 -2.91
N THR A 227 8.29 8.01 -2.22
CA THR A 227 8.48 6.69 -1.59
C THR A 227 8.20 5.54 -2.56
N GLY A 228 7.56 5.84 -3.68
CA GLY A 228 7.29 4.89 -4.75
C GLY A 228 6.16 5.36 -5.65
N VAL A 229 5.93 4.58 -6.69
CA VAL A 229 4.75 4.63 -7.56
C VAL A 229 4.06 3.27 -7.46
N PHE A 230 2.76 3.26 -7.41
CA PHE A 230 1.96 2.06 -7.33
C PHE A 230 0.83 2.10 -8.38
N VAL A 231 0.55 0.94 -8.97
CA VAL A 231 -0.56 0.78 -9.92
C VAL A 231 -1.66 -0.04 -9.24
N SER A 232 -2.87 0.52 -9.15
CA SER A 232 -4.03 -0.14 -8.55
C SER A 232 -4.57 -1.24 -9.45
N ARG A 233 -5.49 -2.02 -8.92
CA ARG A 233 -6.18 -3.06 -9.69
C ARG A 233 -7.02 -2.49 -10.85
N SER A 234 -7.47 -1.25 -10.74
CA SER A 234 -8.21 -0.52 -11.78
C SER A 234 -7.32 0.19 -12.80
N ASP A 235 -5.99 -0.05 -12.76
CA ASP A 235 -4.96 0.61 -13.60
C ASP A 235 -4.81 2.12 -13.32
N GLU A 236 -5.24 2.56 -12.15
CA GLU A 236 -4.94 3.90 -11.68
C GLU A 236 -3.54 3.96 -11.08
N ILE A 237 -2.82 5.03 -11.37
CA ILE A 237 -1.42 5.16 -10.98
C ILE A 237 -1.33 6.19 -9.87
N PHE A 238 -0.75 5.78 -8.75
CA PHE A 238 -0.56 6.61 -7.57
C PHE A 238 0.91 6.75 -7.21
N ALA A 239 1.25 7.90 -6.64
CA ALA A 239 2.55 8.14 -6.02
C ALA A 239 2.35 8.71 -4.62
N MET A 240 3.28 8.44 -3.71
CA MET A 240 3.26 8.98 -2.36
C MET A 240 4.62 9.57 -2.01
N ASP A 241 4.64 10.69 -1.31
CA ASP A 241 5.87 11.27 -0.77
C ASP A 241 6.11 10.87 0.70
N GLU A 242 7.25 11.23 1.26
CA GLU A 242 7.64 10.92 2.64
C GLU A 242 6.74 11.58 3.72
N ASN A 243 5.90 12.54 3.33
CA ASN A 243 4.94 13.24 4.17
C ASN A 243 3.52 12.71 4.02
N SER A 244 3.34 11.54 3.38
CA SER A 244 2.06 10.89 3.08
C SER A 244 1.10 11.66 2.18
N ASN A 245 1.59 12.60 1.39
CA ASN A 245 0.79 13.18 0.32
C ASN A 245 0.61 12.14 -0.79
N LEU A 246 -0.65 11.89 -1.15
CA LEU A 246 -1.02 11.01 -2.25
C LEU A 246 -1.26 11.83 -3.52
N TYR A 247 -0.74 11.34 -4.63
CA TYR A 247 -0.89 11.92 -5.96
C TYR A 247 -1.43 10.87 -6.92
N SER A 248 -2.35 11.25 -7.80
CA SER A 248 -2.66 10.47 -9.01
C SER A 248 -1.74 10.88 -10.14
N ILE A 249 -1.34 9.92 -10.99
CA ILE A 249 -0.49 10.17 -12.16
C ILE A 249 -1.28 9.90 -13.43
N ASP A 250 -1.30 10.89 -14.32
CA ASP A 250 -1.74 10.74 -15.71
C ASP A 250 -0.50 10.42 -16.57
N ALA A 251 -0.39 9.14 -16.96
CA ALA A 251 0.72 8.66 -17.78
C ALA A 251 0.74 9.29 -19.19
N GLU A 252 -0.43 9.60 -19.75
CA GLU A 252 -0.53 10.18 -21.10
C GLU A 252 0.06 11.59 -21.15
N ASN A 253 -0.24 12.41 -20.15
CA ASN A 253 0.22 13.79 -20.08
C ASN A 253 1.51 13.93 -19.24
N ALA A 254 2.04 12.84 -18.69
CA ALA A 254 3.15 12.80 -17.74
C ALA A 254 2.97 13.88 -16.65
N SER A 255 1.82 13.86 -15.99
CA SER A 255 1.45 14.84 -14.97
C SER A 255 0.86 14.16 -13.74
N ALA A 256 1.02 14.80 -12.59
CA ALA A 256 0.46 14.35 -11.33
C ALA A 256 -0.44 15.41 -10.70
N LYS A 257 -1.49 14.96 -10.04
CA LYS A 257 -2.44 15.77 -9.27
C LYS A 257 -2.39 15.34 -7.81
N HIS A 258 -2.18 16.29 -6.90
CA HIS A 258 -2.31 16.04 -5.47
C HIS A 258 -3.76 15.71 -5.13
N LEU A 259 -3.98 14.61 -4.40
CA LEU A 259 -5.29 14.12 -3.99
C LEU A 259 -5.60 14.48 -2.53
N GLY A 260 -4.65 14.25 -1.64
CA GLY A 260 -4.82 14.47 -0.21
C GLY A 260 -3.63 13.97 0.60
N ASN A 261 -3.79 13.95 1.93
CA ASN A 261 -2.73 13.58 2.87
C ASN A 261 -3.28 12.65 3.97
N PHE A 262 -2.54 11.59 4.31
CA PHE A 262 -2.89 10.65 5.37
C PHE A 262 -2.48 11.11 6.78
N ASN A 263 -1.83 12.25 6.91
CA ASN A 263 -1.32 12.79 8.19
C ASN A 263 -0.31 11.85 8.89
N VAL A 264 0.46 11.10 8.09
CA VAL A 264 1.53 10.21 8.55
C VAL A 264 2.87 10.81 8.16
N SER A 265 3.82 10.85 9.09
CA SER A 265 5.18 11.31 8.83
C SER A 265 6.16 10.13 8.71
N GLY A 266 7.24 10.33 7.95
CA GLY A 266 8.31 9.34 7.83
C GLY A 266 7.89 8.11 7.03
N VAL A 267 7.10 8.31 5.98
CA VAL A 267 6.72 7.24 5.05
C VAL A 267 7.94 6.76 4.29
N ASN A 268 8.17 5.46 4.29
CA ASN A 268 9.28 4.83 3.57
C ASN A 268 8.80 4.10 2.32
N THR A 269 7.60 3.56 2.36
CA THR A 269 6.97 2.82 1.25
C THR A 269 5.46 2.84 1.40
N PHE A 270 4.73 2.60 0.31
CA PHE A 270 3.29 2.38 0.35
C PHE A 270 2.88 1.34 -0.68
N ALA A 271 1.69 0.78 -0.51
CA ALA A 271 1.08 -0.15 -1.46
C ALA A 271 -0.45 -0.06 -1.37
N LEU A 272 -1.13 -0.61 -2.38
CA LEU A 272 -2.58 -0.79 -2.38
C LEU A 272 -2.91 -2.28 -2.37
N ASP A 273 -3.92 -2.68 -1.59
CA ASP A 273 -4.43 -4.04 -1.67
C ASP A 273 -5.52 -4.16 -2.75
N SER A 274 -6.07 -5.35 -2.92
CA SER A 274 -7.09 -5.63 -3.95
C SER A 274 -8.44 -4.92 -3.75
N ALA A 275 -8.63 -4.26 -2.60
CA ALA A 275 -9.81 -3.47 -2.25
C ALA A 275 -9.48 -1.98 -2.17
N ASP A 276 -8.35 -1.55 -2.76
CA ASP A 276 -7.83 -0.18 -2.77
C ASP A 276 -7.56 0.41 -1.37
N ASN A 277 -7.45 -0.46 -0.34
CA ASN A 277 -6.96 -0.03 0.95
C ASN A 277 -5.49 0.35 0.84
N VAL A 278 -5.12 1.43 1.52
CA VAL A 278 -3.76 1.97 1.46
C VAL A 278 -2.94 1.42 2.63
N LEU A 279 -1.81 0.78 2.31
CA LEU A 279 -0.81 0.35 3.28
C LEU A 279 0.36 1.34 3.25
N ILE A 280 0.77 1.82 4.41
CA ILE A 280 1.88 2.78 4.56
C ILE A 280 2.91 2.18 5.50
N GLY A 281 4.13 2.04 5.00
CA GLY A 281 5.29 1.60 5.78
C GLY A 281 6.01 2.77 6.42
N VAL A 282 6.10 2.77 7.75
CA VAL A 282 6.87 3.72 8.56
C VAL A 282 7.89 2.99 9.42
N LYS A 283 8.83 3.71 10.03
CA LYS A 283 9.75 3.06 10.98
C LYS A 283 8.96 2.35 12.08
N ASN A 284 9.24 1.07 12.26
CA ASN A 284 8.63 0.15 13.23
C ASN A 284 7.14 -0.12 13.03
N GLY A 285 6.57 0.16 11.86
CA GLY A 285 5.15 -0.10 11.63
C GLY A 285 4.72 -0.20 10.17
N ILE A 286 3.64 -0.94 9.98
CA ILE A 286 2.84 -0.91 8.76
C ILE A 286 1.44 -0.47 9.17
N LEU A 287 0.97 0.65 8.62
CA LEU A 287 -0.35 1.23 8.83
C LEU A 287 -1.24 0.80 7.67
N LYS A 288 -2.48 0.44 7.97
CA LYS A 288 -3.47 0.16 6.94
C LYS A 288 -4.65 1.12 7.06
N PHE A 289 -5.01 1.74 5.96
CA PHE A 289 -6.15 2.63 5.82
C PHE A 289 -7.21 1.95 4.96
N LEU A 290 -8.34 1.63 5.56
CA LEU A 290 -9.49 1.07 4.86
C LEU A 290 -10.18 2.17 4.05
N ALA A 291 -10.41 1.90 2.77
CA ALA A 291 -11.09 2.81 1.86
C ALA A 291 -12.60 2.55 1.84
N TYR A 292 -13.39 3.61 1.90
CA TYR A 292 -14.85 3.57 1.79
C TYR A 292 -15.32 4.55 0.72
N GLU A 293 -16.12 4.09 -0.23
CA GLU A 293 -16.76 4.94 -1.26
C GLU A 293 -17.84 5.86 -0.66
N LYS A 294 -18.39 5.51 0.48
CA LYS A 294 -19.44 6.28 1.18
C LYS A 294 -19.00 6.56 2.60
N ASN A 295 -19.39 7.75 3.11
CA ASN A 295 -19.13 8.09 4.50
C ASN A 295 -19.72 7.03 5.44
N PRO A 296 -18.90 6.22 6.14
CA PRO A 296 -19.40 5.18 7.05
C PRO A 296 -20.07 5.76 8.29
N CYS A 297 -20.02 7.09 8.47
CA CYS A 297 -20.59 7.83 9.59
C CYS A 297 -21.86 8.62 9.25
N SER A 298 -22.35 8.58 8.00
CA SER A 298 -23.49 9.39 7.52
C SER A 298 -24.82 9.16 8.24
N ASP A 299 -24.99 7.99 8.90
CA ASP A 299 -26.24 7.68 9.61
C ASP A 299 -26.37 8.39 10.98
N TYR A 300 -25.39 9.23 11.37
CA TYR A 300 -25.40 9.97 12.64
C TYR A 300 -25.91 11.43 12.53
N GLU A 301 -26.14 11.93 11.31
CA GLU A 301 -26.61 13.30 11.09
C GLU A 301 -28.15 13.42 11.08
N LYS A 302 -28.86 12.43 11.57
CA LYS A 302 -30.35 12.46 11.67
C LYS A 302 -30.84 12.48 13.10
#